data_2dfd2b0930d6433830c0ffc98d8693a5
#
_entry.id   2dfd2b0930d6433830c0ffc98d8693a5
#
_cell.length_a   1.000
_cell.length_b   1.000
_cell.length_c   1.000
_cell.angle_alpha   90.00
_cell.angle_beta   90.00
_cell.angle_gamma   90.00
#
_symmetry.space_group_name_H-M   'P 1'
#
loop_
_entity.id
_entity.type
_entity.pdbx_description
1 polymer ?
#
loop_
_entity_poly.entity_id
_entity_poly.type
_entity_poly.pdbx_seq_one_letter_code
_entity_poly.pdbx_strand_id
1 'polypeptide(L)'
;CIRDSTKAEGKPTKALSNTTSAQRRGLEDTDDNSADFVIGTPSPMNSASTPAPSTPGTPDPTVSPTSSASAVASPTAPETPAGQTSIADIQGTTDTSPMVGRTVTTTGVVTAAYPKGGFNGLYIQTPGSGGVAKTPTDASDGIFVYSAKAASAYTAGQCVVVSGKVSEFNGLTEINGTSVTETKGCADVKPVKLAALPRTDAQREAYESMLVEPQGTYTISNNYQLNQFGTVGLAFGNEPLYQGTEVARPGEDAKKVEDENRARSINLDDGASWNYQTNDEAKNSPLPYLSQDTPMRTGSHVGFTKPVIMDYRFGWNLQPTGMVSGAQSPHSPITTTNDRPAKAPSFDSDLKLASFNVLNYFTDLGKDEDGCKAYTDRTGTPVTANFCTVRGAYTQEAFHDQQAKIVTAINGLDADVVALMEVENSASITYLPGQPRDKALAHLVDELNKAAGSQVWGYVASPTVVPPHEDVIRTAFIYRLDSVRPEGPSLILMDDAYANARQPLAQKFVAKDARGSFVAVANHFKSKGSGEDDGTGQGKSNPSRIAQAQALLDWSAKEFADEPVFLLGDFNAYGMEDPVMKIKDAGYTEVVEQFAPGAST
;
A
#
# COMPACT_ATOMS: atom_id res chain seq x y z
N CYS A 1 -16.73 -20.60 10.27
CA CYS A 1 -16.56 -21.76 11.19
C CYS A 1 -15.46 -21.43 12.17
N ILE A 2 -15.77 -21.31 13.45
CA ILE A 2 -14.80 -21.04 14.52
C ILE A 2 -14.07 -22.36 14.80
N ARG A 3 -12.81 -22.46 14.44
CA ARG A 3 -12.02 -23.69 14.54
C ARG A 3 -11.55 -24.00 15.97
N ASP A 4 -11.55 -23.02 16.86
CA ASP A 4 -10.92 -23.09 18.17
C ASP A 4 -11.87 -22.75 19.34
N SER A 5 -13.17 -22.70 19.10
CA SER A 5 -14.16 -22.48 20.18
C SER A 5 -14.37 -23.77 20.97
N THR A 6 -14.03 -23.76 22.24
CA THR A 6 -14.45 -24.78 23.22
C THR A 6 -15.91 -24.62 23.61
N LYS A 7 -16.62 -23.63 23.06
CA LYS A 7 -18.04 -23.35 23.31
C LYS A 7 -18.82 -23.71 22.05
N ALA A 8 -19.76 -24.62 22.15
CA ALA A 8 -20.74 -24.94 21.14
C ALA A 8 -22.12 -24.66 21.73
N GLU A 9 -23.07 -24.26 20.89
CA GLU A 9 -24.48 -24.24 21.28
C GLU A 9 -24.94 -25.68 21.42
N GLY A 10 -25.45 -26.03 22.58
CA GLY A 10 -25.83 -27.40 22.89
C GLY A 10 -24.65 -28.37 22.79
N LYS A 11 -24.77 -29.37 21.93
CA LYS A 11 -23.71 -30.36 21.68
C LYS A 11 -22.88 -29.97 20.42
N PRO A 12 -21.55 -30.12 20.45
CA PRO A 12 -20.74 -29.84 19.27
C PRO A 12 -21.04 -30.83 18.13
N THR A 13 -20.77 -30.43 16.91
CA THR A 13 -20.73 -31.34 15.75
C THR A 13 -19.65 -32.41 15.93
N LYS A 14 -19.76 -33.51 15.16
CA LYS A 14 -18.62 -34.46 15.07
C LYS A 14 -17.36 -33.77 14.56
N ALA A 15 -16.22 -34.32 14.93
CA ALA A 15 -14.94 -33.79 14.46
C ALA A 15 -14.83 -33.76 12.92
N LEU A 16 -14.32 -32.66 12.37
CA LEU A 16 -14.09 -32.52 10.94
C LEU A 16 -12.74 -33.15 10.54
N SER A 17 -12.64 -33.62 9.31
CA SER A 17 -11.39 -34.03 8.67
C SER A 17 -11.00 -33.03 7.57
N ASN A 18 -9.82 -33.21 7.00
CA ASN A 18 -9.33 -32.37 5.88
C ASN A 18 -10.18 -32.50 4.59
N THR A 19 -11.07 -33.49 4.53
CA THR A 19 -11.94 -33.79 3.37
C THR A 19 -13.42 -33.56 3.67
N THR A 20 -13.78 -33.05 4.85
CA THR A 20 -15.18 -32.86 5.26
C THR A 20 -15.43 -31.45 5.76
N SER A 21 -16.68 -30.99 5.60
CA SER A 21 -17.18 -29.71 6.15
C SER A 21 -18.47 -29.96 6.97
N ALA A 22 -18.72 -29.08 7.95
CA ALA A 22 -20.01 -28.99 8.59
C ALA A 22 -20.95 -28.16 7.73
N GLN A 23 -22.08 -28.69 7.34
CA GLN A 23 -23.08 -28.04 6.49
C GLN A 23 -24.39 -27.92 7.29
N ARG A 24 -24.95 -26.70 7.34
CA ARG A 24 -26.19 -26.47 8.09
C ARG A 24 -27.40 -27.15 7.43
N ARG A 25 -28.22 -27.79 8.20
CA ARG A 25 -29.49 -28.42 7.76
C ARG A 25 -30.61 -27.38 7.77
N GLY A 26 -30.87 -26.76 6.63
CA GLY A 26 -31.94 -25.76 6.54
C GLY A 26 -31.60 -24.42 7.21
N LEU A 27 -32.63 -23.64 7.54
CA LEU A 27 -32.51 -22.30 8.12
C LEU A 27 -32.90 -22.22 9.60
N GLU A 28 -33.38 -23.33 10.18
CA GLU A 28 -33.73 -23.38 11.60
C GLU A 28 -32.50 -23.47 12.48
N ASP A 29 -32.53 -22.77 13.59
CA ASP A 29 -31.52 -22.75 14.64
C ASP A 29 -32.16 -23.40 15.88
N THR A 30 -31.61 -24.54 16.29
CA THR A 30 -32.16 -25.30 17.42
C THR A 30 -31.33 -25.12 18.69
N ASP A 31 -30.37 -24.20 18.71
CA ASP A 31 -29.40 -24.03 19.80
C ASP A 31 -28.61 -25.33 20.13
N ASP A 32 -28.50 -26.26 19.16
CA ASP A 32 -27.69 -27.49 19.26
C ASP A 32 -26.94 -27.74 17.93
N ASN A 33 -25.65 -27.46 17.91
CA ASN A 33 -24.82 -27.62 16.71
C ASN A 33 -24.76 -29.05 16.18
N SER A 34 -25.00 -30.08 17.02
CA SER A 34 -25.06 -31.47 16.56
C SER A 34 -26.36 -31.80 15.80
N ALA A 35 -27.43 -31.04 16.04
CA ALA A 35 -28.69 -31.14 15.32
C ALA A 35 -28.70 -30.31 14.06
N ASP A 36 -28.11 -29.10 14.10
CA ASP A 36 -28.16 -28.11 13.03
C ASP A 36 -27.19 -28.39 11.88
N PHE A 37 -26.12 -29.12 12.14
CA PHE A 37 -25.10 -29.39 11.13
C PHE A 37 -24.90 -30.87 10.83
N VAL A 38 -24.62 -31.15 9.56
CA VAL A 38 -24.17 -32.46 9.07
C VAL A 38 -22.76 -32.39 8.53
N ILE A 39 -21.97 -33.43 8.80
CA ILE A 39 -20.62 -33.56 8.27
C ILE A 39 -20.68 -34.29 6.93
N GLY A 40 -20.13 -33.68 5.89
CA GLY A 40 -20.12 -34.26 4.55
C GLY A 40 -19.01 -33.67 3.69
N THR A 41 -18.91 -34.14 2.46
CA THR A 41 -18.00 -33.53 1.44
C THR A 41 -18.37 -32.06 1.28
N PRO A 42 -17.39 -31.14 1.19
CA PRO A 42 -17.65 -29.71 1.01
C PRO A 42 -18.56 -29.44 -0.19
N SER A 43 -19.68 -28.77 0.06
CA SER A 43 -20.66 -28.34 -0.94
C SER A 43 -20.98 -26.87 -0.70
N PRO A 44 -20.17 -25.94 -1.24
CA PRO A 44 -20.41 -24.52 -1.07
C PRO A 44 -21.74 -24.09 -1.67
N MET A 45 -22.51 -23.31 -0.90
CA MET A 45 -23.79 -22.73 -1.34
C MET A 45 -23.65 -21.21 -1.38
N ASN A 46 -24.36 -20.56 -2.30
CA ASN A 46 -24.50 -19.11 -2.37
C ASN A 46 -25.98 -18.72 -2.12
N SER A 47 -26.27 -17.44 -2.09
CA SER A 47 -27.62 -16.91 -1.85
C SER A 47 -28.70 -17.33 -2.86
N ALA A 48 -28.31 -17.93 -3.98
CA ALA A 48 -29.21 -18.48 -5.01
C ALA A 48 -29.43 -19.99 -4.89
N SER A 49 -28.77 -20.67 -3.95
CA SER A 49 -28.90 -22.12 -3.72
C SER A 49 -30.12 -22.43 -2.87
N THR A 50 -30.97 -23.35 -3.32
CA THR A 50 -32.13 -23.82 -2.55
C THR A 50 -31.67 -24.90 -1.56
N PRO A 51 -32.02 -24.83 -0.26
CA PRO A 51 -31.69 -25.87 0.72
C PRO A 51 -32.36 -27.21 0.36
N ALA A 52 -31.61 -28.29 0.47
CA ALA A 52 -32.17 -29.62 0.27
C ALA A 52 -33.19 -29.99 1.38
N PRO A 53 -34.30 -30.66 1.07
CA PRO A 53 -35.29 -31.03 2.07
C PRO A 53 -34.74 -32.08 3.05
N SER A 54 -35.08 -31.91 4.33
CA SER A 54 -34.69 -32.80 5.41
C SER A 54 -35.52 -34.08 5.35
N THR A 55 -34.90 -35.20 5.01
CA THR A 55 -35.50 -36.54 5.24
C THR A 55 -34.59 -37.37 6.14
N PRO A 56 -35.09 -38.03 7.18
CA PRO A 56 -34.30 -38.92 8.04
C PRO A 56 -33.93 -40.20 7.27
N GLY A 57 -32.65 -40.45 7.09
CA GLY A 57 -32.16 -41.64 6.41
C GLY A 57 -31.98 -42.84 7.32
N THR A 58 -32.55 -43.97 6.94
CA THR A 58 -32.30 -45.32 7.46
C THR A 58 -30.99 -45.88 6.86
N PRO A 59 -30.29 -46.77 7.57
CA PRO A 59 -28.93 -47.17 7.15
C PRO A 59 -28.92 -48.25 6.06
N ASP A 60 -27.98 -48.06 5.18
CA ASP A 60 -27.19 -48.91 4.28
C ASP A 60 -27.63 -50.34 3.96
N PRO A 61 -27.51 -50.73 2.70
CA PRO A 61 -26.71 -51.92 2.45
C PRO A 61 -25.62 -51.73 1.38
N THR A 62 -24.50 -52.33 1.67
CA THR A 62 -23.30 -52.62 0.94
C THR A 62 -23.55 -52.95 -0.56
N VAL A 63 -22.97 -52.16 -1.47
CA VAL A 63 -22.80 -52.59 -2.89
C VAL A 63 -21.35 -52.38 -3.29
N SER A 64 -20.71 -53.46 -3.68
CA SER A 64 -19.37 -53.48 -4.31
C SER A 64 -19.34 -52.70 -5.63
N PRO A 65 -18.25 -52.06 -5.98
CA PRO A 65 -18.15 -51.29 -7.19
C PRO A 65 -17.89 -52.17 -8.42
N THR A 66 -18.76 -52.09 -9.41
CA THR A 66 -18.46 -52.57 -10.74
C THR A 66 -17.84 -51.40 -11.53
N SER A 67 -16.62 -51.59 -11.92
CA SER A 67 -15.82 -50.67 -12.77
C SER A 67 -16.41 -50.48 -14.14
N SER A 68 -16.62 -49.26 -14.52
CA SER A 68 -16.43 -48.75 -15.89
C SER A 68 -16.47 -47.24 -15.89
N ALA A 69 -15.37 -46.60 -15.50
CA ALA A 69 -15.11 -45.22 -15.84
C ALA A 69 -14.20 -45.21 -17.05
N SER A 70 -14.71 -44.77 -18.19
CA SER A 70 -13.87 -44.33 -19.31
C SER A 70 -12.96 -43.23 -18.80
N ALA A 71 -11.68 -43.52 -18.74
CA ALA A 71 -10.64 -42.53 -18.47
C ALA A 71 -10.70 -41.46 -19.55
N VAL A 72 -11.11 -40.25 -19.16
CA VAL A 72 -10.77 -39.06 -19.93
C VAL A 72 -9.26 -38.94 -19.80
N ALA A 73 -8.54 -39.12 -20.92
CA ALA A 73 -7.09 -38.99 -20.96
C ALA A 73 -6.71 -37.61 -20.41
N SER A 74 -5.94 -37.59 -19.35
CA SER A 74 -5.18 -36.41 -18.94
C SER A 74 -4.33 -35.97 -20.13
N PRO A 75 -4.21 -34.66 -20.44
CA PRO A 75 -3.33 -34.21 -21.50
C PRO A 75 -1.92 -34.72 -21.21
N THR A 76 -1.37 -35.49 -22.12
CA THR A 76 -0.01 -36.00 -22.05
C THR A 76 0.93 -34.80 -21.97
N ALA A 77 1.79 -34.73 -20.96
CA ALA A 77 2.85 -33.72 -20.91
C ALA A 77 3.66 -33.74 -22.22
N PRO A 78 4.05 -32.60 -22.78
CA PRO A 78 4.83 -32.55 -24.00
C PRO A 78 6.14 -33.34 -23.81
N GLU A 79 6.44 -34.23 -24.76
CA GLU A 79 7.68 -35.01 -24.69
C GLU A 79 8.92 -34.14 -24.86
N THR A 80 9.83 -34.20 -23.88
CA THR A 80 11.11 -33.49 -23.95
C THR A 80 12.01 -34.15 -24.99
N PRO A 81 12.60 -33.40 -25.95
CA PRO A 81 13.48 -33.98 -26.97
C PRO A 81 14.65 -34.74 -26.36
N ALA A 82 15.06 -35.84 -27.00
CA ALA A 82 16.15 -36.68 -26.48
C ALA A 82 17.44 -35.88 -26.23
N GLY A 83 18.03 -36.05 -25.05
CA GLY A 83 19.25 -35.34 -24.63
C GLY A 83 19.02 -33.92 -24.08
N GLN A 84 17.77 -33.48 -23.90
CA GLN A 84 17.41 -32.23 -23.27
C GLN A 84 16.81 -32.47 -21.88
N THR A 85 16.83 -31.42 -21.04
CA THR A 85 16.21 -31.38 -19.70
C THR A 85 14.93 -30.55 -19.80
N SER A 86 13.83 -31.03 -19.24
CA SER A 86 12.59 -30.25 -19.21
C SER A 86 12.75 -29.00 -18.32
N ILE A 87 12.02 -27.93 -18.63
CA ILE A 87 12.00 -26.73 -17.78
C ILE A 87 11.49 -27.10 -16.38
N ALA A 88 10.49 -27.95 -16.27
CA ALA A 88 9.95 -28.40 -14.99
C ALA A 88 11.00 -29.15 -14.14
N ASP A 89 11.88 -29.97 -14.74
CA ASP A 89 12.97 -30.62 -14.01
C ASP A 89 14.06 -29.63 -13.58
N ILE A 90 14.27 -28.55 -14.36
CA ILE A 90 15.21 -27.49 -14.01
C ILE A 90 14.66 -26.67 -12.86
N GLN A 91 13.40 -26.28 -12.87
CA GLN A 91 12.72 -25.53 -11.83
C GLN A 91 12.64 -26.32 -10.52
N GLY A 92 12.16 -27.54 -10.57
CA GLY A 92 11.84 -28.29 -9.37
C GLY A 92 10.51 -27.82 -8.76
N THR A 93 10.29 -28.12 -7.49
CA THR A 93 9.05 -27.80 -6.74
C THR A 93 9.32 -26.99 -5.47
N THR A 94 10.48 -26.36 -5.38
CA THR A 94 10.93 -25.55 -4.25
C THR A 94 11.51 -24.24 -4.79
N ASP A 95 11.70 -23.28 -3.89
CA ASP A 95 12.29 -21.95 -4.16
C ASP A 95 13.74 -21.97 -4.70
N THR A 96 14.31 -23.14 -4.85
CA THR A 96 15.67 -23.33 -5.35
C THR A 96 15.71 -24.53 -6.30
N SER A 97 16.24 -24.31 -7.48
CA SER A 97 16.39 -25.37 -8.50
C SER A 97 17.27 -26.52 -8.01
N PRO A 98 16.85 -27.79 -8.19
CA PRO A 98 17.70 -28.96 -7.91
C PRO A 98 18.91 -29.06 -8.85
N MET A 99 18.99 -28.21 -9.86
CA MET A 99 20.02 -28.21 -10.90
C MET A 99 20.99 -27.02 -10.83
N VAL A 100 20.95 -26.22 -9.77
CA VAL A 100 21.89 -25.11 -9.59
C VAL A 100 23.33 -25.54 -9.82
N GLY A 101 24.04 -24.79 -10.64
CA GLY A 101 25.43 -25.04 -11.00
C GLY A 101 25.63 -26.02 -12.16
N ARG A 102 24.59 -26.74 -12.60
CA ARG A 102 24.66 -27.67 -13.76
C ARG A 102 24.48 -26.90 -15.07
N THR A 103 25.10 -27.41 -16.11
CA THR A 103 24.81 -26.98 -17.50
C THR A 103 23.71 -27.86 -18.06
N VAL A 104 22.68 -27.22 -18.60
CA VAL A 104 21.49 -27.86 -19.17
C VAL A 104 21.27 -27.41 -20.60
N THR A 105 20.51 -28.19 -21.35
CA THR A 105 19.95 -27.78 -22.64
C THR A 105 18.46 -28.04 -22.58
N THR A 106 17.67 -27.04 -22.93
CA THR A 106 16.20 -27.10 -22.92
C THR A 106 15.60 -26.40 -24.13
N THR A 107 14.36 -26.72 -24.46
CA THR A 107 13.58 -26.06 -25.53
C THR A 107 12.41 -25.30 -24.90
N GLY A 108 12.16 -24.07 -25.35
CA GLY A 108 11.01 -23.29 -24.92
C GLY A 108 10.52 -22.32 -25.99
N VAL A 109 9.29 -21.83 -25.78
CA VAL A 109 8.71 -20.73 -26.57
C VAL A 109 8.96 -19.44 -25.78
N VAL A 110 9.49 -18.42 -26.44
CA VAL A 110 9.69 -17.09 -25.84
C VAL A 110 8.34 -16.48 -25.49
N THR A 111 8.16 -16.11 -24.23
CA THR A 111 6.93 -15.47 -23.73
C THR A 111 7.12 -13.97 -23.48
N ALA A 112 8.35 -13.53 -23.17
CA ALA A 112 8.69 -12.13 -23.01
C ALA A 112 10.19 -11.91 -23.30
N ALA A 113 10.56 -10.71 -23.79
CA ALA A 113 11.95 -10.36 -24.05
C ALA A 113 12.26 -8.90 -23.66
N TYR A 114 13.41 -8.69 -23.01
CA TYR A 114 13.84 -7.40 -22.44
C TYR A 114 15.22 -7.01 -22.97
N PRO A 115 15.31 -6.49 -24.20
CA PRO A 115 16.58 -6.03 -24.79
C PRO A 115 17.08 -4.72 -24.20
N LYS A 116 16.24 -4.01 -23.46
CA LYS A 116 16.52 -2.74 -22.77
C LYS A 116 16.08 -2.84 -21.32
N GLY A 117 16.39 -1.82 -20.52
CA GLY A 117 15.94 -1.73 -19.15
C GLY A 117 16.80 -2.50 -18.13
N GLY A 118 17.82 -3.25 -18.57
CA GLY A 118 18.79 -3.90 -17.67
C GLY A 118 18.51 -5.36 -17.33
N PHE A 119 17.34 -5.94 -17.63
CA PHE A 119 17.09 -7.37 -17.44
C PHE A 119 18.02 -8.22 -18.31
N ASN A 120 18.28 -7.76 -19.55
CA ASN A 120 19.21 -8.42 -20.48
C ASN A 120 18.90 -9.91 -20.68
N GLY A 121 17.62 -10.26 -20.77
CA GLY A 121 17.17 -11.64 -20.88
C GLY A 121 15.78 -11.78 -21.45
N LEU A 122 15.32 -13.01 -21.48
CA LEU A 122 14.01 -13.38 -21.98
C LEU A 122 13.42 -14.52 -21.14
N TYR A 123 12.10 -14.58 -21.04
CA TYR A 123 11.40 -15.74 -20.48
C TYR A 123 11.06 -16.72 -21.59
N ILE A 124 11.23 -18.01 -21.31
CA ILE A 124 10.77 -19.11 -22.16
C ILE A 124 9.87 -20.03 -21.34
N GLN A 125 8.93 -20.66 -22.02
CA GLN A 125 8.02 -21.61 -21.40
C GLN A 125 7.92 -22.89 -22.22
N THR A 126 7.70 -24.03 -21.59
CA THR A 126 7.55 -25.34 -22.20
C THR A 126 6.53 -25.30 -23.35
N PRO A 127 6.87 -25.75 -24.57
CA PRO A 127 5.95 -25.73 -25.69
C PRO A 127 4.62 -26.43 -25.40
N GLY A 128 3.51 -25.77 -25.72
CA GLY A 128 2.16 -26.28 -25.50
C GLY A 128 1.65 -26.26 -24.07
N SER A 129 2.48 -25.78 -23.12
CA SER A 129 2.07 -25.64 -21.70
C SER A 129 1.20 -24.42 -21.46
N GLY A 130 0.68 -24.31 -20.23
CA GLY A 130 -0.22 -23.25 -19.78
C GLY A 130 -1.69 -23.56 -20.05
N GLY A 131 -2.56 -22.55 -19.81
CA GLY A 131 -4.02 -22.70 -19.94
C GLY A 131 -4.70 -23.49 -18.82
N VAL A 132 -3.95 -24.19 -17.99
CA VAL A 132 -4.45 -24.97 -16.85
C VAL A 132 -3.78 -24.47 -15.57
N ALA A 133 -4.56 -24.34 -14.49
CA ALA A 133 -4.05 -23.93 -13.19
C ALA A 133 -3.12 -25.00 -12.61
N LYS A 134 -2.06 -24.53 -11.93
CA LYS A 134 -1.09 -25.37 -11.22
C LYS A 134 -1.49 -25.58 -9.77
N THR A 135 -1.03 -26.67 -9.18
CA THR A 135 -1.09 -26.92 -7.72
C THR A 135 0.24 -26.53 -7.08
N PRO A 136 0.29 -26.35 -5.74
CA PRO A 136 1.53 -25.99 -5.05
C PRO A 136 2.66 -27.05 -5.13
N THR A 137 2.33 -28.23 -5.63
CA THR A 137 3.29 -29.35 -5.79
C THR A 137 3.75 -29.53 -7.23
N ASP A 138 3.24 -28.72 -8.17
CA ASP A 138 3.66 -28.75 -9.56
C ASP A 138 4.92 -27.90 -9.75
N ALA A 139 5.85 -28.36 -10.55
CA ALA A 139 6.95 -27.55 -11.01
C ALA A 139 6.46 -26.50 -12.03
N SER A 140 7.12 -25.35 -12.09
CA SER A 140 6.85 -24.36 -13.13
C SER A 140 7.26 -24.86 -14.51
N ASP A 141 6.51 -24.43 -15.55
CA ASP A 141 6.86 -24.64 -16.96
C ASP A 141 7.61 -23.45 -17.58
N GLY A 142 7.84 -22.37 -16.81
CA GLY A 142 8.55 -21.17 -17.24
C GLY A 142 9.96 -21.09 -16.68
N ILE A 143 10.88 -20.39 -17.38
CA ILE A 143 12.21 -20.09 -16.86
C ILE A 143 12.78 -18.82 -17.51
N PHE A 144 13.55 -18.06 -16.74
CA PHE A 144 14.28 -16.90 -17.25
C PHE A 144 15.61 -17.35 -17.88
N VAL A 145 15.97 -16.72 -19.00
CA VAL A 145 17.25 -16.93 -19.70
C VAL A 145 18.01 -15.60 -19.73
N TYR A 146 19.05 -15.49 -18.94
CA TYR A 146 19.92 -14.32 -18.95
C TYR A 146 20.85 -14.37 -20.18
N SER A 147 20.55 -13.53 -21.18
CA SER A 147 21.33 -13.38 -22.40
C SER A 147 20.91 -12.12 -23.15
N ALA A 148 21.67 -11.04 -23.05
CA ALA A 148 21.40 -9.78 -23.75
C ALA A 148 21.33 -9.97 -25.27
N LYS A 149 22.16 -10.87 -25.82
CA LYS A 149 22.15 -11.22 -27.24
C LYS A 149 20.84 -11.87 -27.64
N ALA A 150 20.34 -12.83 -26.85
CA ALA A 150 19.09 -13.51 -27.12
C ALA A 150 17.88 -12.58 -26.96
N ALA A 151 17.87 -11.74 -25.91
CA ALA A 151 16.82 -10.74 -25.69
C ALA A 151 16.65 -9.77 -26.86
N SER A 152 17.75 -9.45 -27.55
CA SER A 152 17.73 -8.58 -28.74
C SER A 152 17.40 -9.32 -30.04
N ALA A 153 17.59 -10.64 -30.08
CA ALA A 153 17.45 -11.45 -31.29
C ALA A 153 16.07 -12.11 -31.43
N TYR A 154 15.40 -12.38 -30.29
CA TYR A 154 14.15 -13.17 -30.28
C TYR A 154 12.99 -12.37 -29.67
N THR A 155 11.78 -12.69 -30.15
CA THR A 155 10.53 -12.07 -29.70
C THR A 155 9.53 -13.15 -29.26
N ALA A 156 8.49 -12.74 -28.54
CA ALA A 156 7.43 -13.64 -28.09
C ALA A 156 6.84 -14.48 -29.25
N GLY A 157 6.58 -15.75 -28.97
CA GLY A 157 6.08 -16.74 -29.93
C GLY A 157 7.18 -17.53 -30.64
N GLN A 158 8.44 -17.09 -30.65
CA GLN A 158 9.53 -17.85 -31.26
C GLN A 158 9.96 -19.03 -30.38
N CYS A 159 10.25 -20.15 -31.06
CA CYS A 159 10.74 -21.36 -30.41
C CYS A 159 12.28 -21.36 -30.39
N VAL A 160 12.88 -21.58 -29.22
CA VAL A 160 14.34 -21.57 -29.04
C VAL A 160 14.83 -22.78 -28.28
N VAL A 161 16.04 -23.25 -28.64
CA VAL A 161 16.85 -24.17 -27.83
C VAL A 161 17.89 -23.37 -27.09
N VAL A 162 17.93 -23.52 -25.77
CA VAL A 162 18.81 -22.80 -24.85
C VAL A 162 19.77 -23.77 -24.21
N SER A 163 21.07 -23.45 -24.21
CA SER A 163 22.09 -24.14 -23.42
C SER A 163 22.77 -23.15 -22.49
N GLY A 164 22.92 -23.50 -21.22
CA GLY A 164 23.55 -22.63 -20.25
C GLY A 164 23.62 -23.24 -18.85
N LYS A 165 24.23 -22.50 -17.92
CA LYS A 165 24.37 -22.90 -16.53
C LYS A 165 23.18 -22.41 -15.73
N VAL A 166 22.56 -23.29 -14.93
CA VAL A 166 21.48 -22.93 -13.99
C VAL A 166 22.06 -22.18 -12.79
N SER A 167 21.42 -21.10 -12.42
CA SER A 167 21.74 -20.28 -11.23
C SER A 167 20.49 -19.70 -10.58
N GLU A 168 20.62 -19.26 -9.33
CA GLU A 168 19.62 -18.45 -8.65
C GLU A 168 20.07 -16.99 -8.64
N PHE A 169 19.20 -16.09 -9.05
CA PHE A 169 19.44 -14.66 -9.00
C PHE A 169 18.36 -13.96 -8.19
N ASN A 170 18.69 -13.58 -6.96
CA ASN A 170 17.76 -12.95 -6.01
C ASN A 170 16.45 -13.74 -5.82
N GLY A 171 16.55 -15.07 -5.81
CA GLY A 171 15.46 -16.01 -5.64
C GLY A 171 14.77 -16.44 -6.95
N LEU A 172 15.18 -15.91 -8.10
CA LEU A 172 14.71 -16.35 -9.42
C LEU A 172 15.60 -17.48 -9.96
N THR A 173 15.02 -18.60 -10.31
CA THR A 173 15.73 -19.64 -11.08
C THR A 173 15.95 -19.19 -12.51
N GLU A 174 17.21 -19.14 -12.97
CA GLU A 174 17.58 -18.71 -14.30
C GLU A 174 18.59 -19.63 -14.98
N ILE A 175 18.62 -19.55 -16.31
CA ILE A 175 19.71 -20.11 -17.12
C ILE A 175 20.60 -18.98 -17.62
N ASN A 176 21.90 -18.99 -17.22
CA ASN A 176 22.90 -18.13 -17.86
C ASN A 176 23.18 -18.69 -19.26
N GLY A 177 22.47 -18.17 -20.25
CA GLY A 177 22.43 -18.70 -21.63
C GLY A 177 23.74 -18.48 -22.38
N THR A 178 24.48 -19.54 -22.60
CA THR A 178 25.71 -19.54 -23.40
C THR A 178 25.42 -19.70 -24.90
N SER A 179 24.35 -20.39 -25.24
CA SER A 179 23.84 -20.55 -26.61
C SER A 179 22.32 -20.50 -26.63
N VAL A 180 21.77 -19.67 -27.50
CA VAL A 180 20.32 -19.63 -27.78
C VAL A 180 20.17 -19.66 -29.30
N THR A 181 19.44 -20.64 -29.81
CA THR A 181 19.23 -20.85 -31.25
C THR A 181 17.77 -21.07 -31.55
N GLU A 182 17.28 -20.49 -32.64
CA GLU A 182 15.91 -20.73 -33.10
C GLU A 182 15.71 -22.17 -33.54
N THR A 183 14.55 -22.71 -33.23
CA THR A 183 14.05 -24.00 -33.78
C THR A 183 12.60 -23.84 -34.22
N LYS A 184 12.02 -24.88 -34.76
CA LYS A 184 10.64 -24.83 -35.28
C LYS A 184 9.83 -26.02 -34.75
N GLY A 185 8.50 -25.90 -34.86
CA GLY A 185 7.58 -26.99 -34.51
C GLY A 185 7.14 -27.00 -33.04
N CYS A 186 7.42 -25.95 -32.29
CA CYS A 186 6.86 -25.80 -30.95
C CYS A 186 5.36 -25.51 -31.01
N ALA A 187 4.61 -26.13 -30.10
CA ALA A 187 3.23 -25.77 -29.85
C ALA A 187 3.14 -24.45 -29.09
N ASP A 188 2.11 -23.67 -29.36
CA ASP A 188 1.90 -22.36 -28.71
C ASP A 188 1.70 -22.49 -27.21
N VAL A 189 2.28 -21.55 -26.46
CA VAL A 189 2.06 -21.38 -25.03
C VAL A 189 0.74 -20.62 -24.81
N LYS A 190 0.00 -21.04 -23.80
CA LYS A 190 -1.25 -20.36 -23.40
C LYS A 190 -1.07 -19.72 -22.01
N PRO A 191 -1.53 -18.48 -21.81
CA PRO A 191 -1.50 -17.91 -20.47
C PRO A 191 -2.41 -18.68 -19.52
N VAL A 192 -1.97 -18.84 -18.28
CA VAL A 192 -2.82 -19.43 -17.24
C VAL A 192 -3.73 -18.35 -16.67
N LYS A 193 -5.05 -18.54 -16.74
CA LYS A 193 -6.01 -17.64 -16.13
C LYS A 193 -5.99 -17.81 -14.61
N LEU A 194 -5.60 -16.75 -13.90
CA LEU A 194 -5.58 -16.72 -12.44
C LEU A 194 -6.88 -16.06 -11.95
N ALA A 195 -7.89 -16.86 -11.62
CA ALA A 195 -9.16 -16.37 -11.06
C ALA A 195 -8.98 -15.63 -9.73
N ALA A 196 -7.92 -15.95 -8.99
CA ALA A 196 -7.45 -15.26 -7.79
C ALA A 196 -5.92 -15.30 -7.75
N LEU A 197 -5.32 -14.33 -7.05
CA LEU A 197 -3.88 -14.32 -6.80
C LEU A 197 -3.49 -15.54 -5.94
N PRO A 198 -2.48 -16.33 -6.32
CA PRO A 198 -1.92 -17.36 -5.44
C PRO A 198 -1.43 -16.74 -4.13
N ARG A 199 -1.84 -17.33 -3.00
CA ARG A 199 -1.73 -16.68 -1.68
C ARG A 199 -0.45 -16.99 -0.93
N THR A 200 0.21 -18.10 -1.23
CA THR A 200 1.46 -18.54 -0.58
C THR A 200 2.60 -18.62 -1.58
N ASP A 201 3.84 -18.53 -1.08
CA ASP A 201 5.01 -18.63 -1.93
C ASP A 201 5.04 -19.96 -2.70
N ALA A 202 4.73 -21.08 -2.06
CA ALA A 202 4.64 -22.38 -2.72
C ALA A 202 3.55 -22.44 -3.83
N GLN A 203 2.45 -21.68 -3.70
CA GLN A 203 1.48 -21.56 -4.77
C GLN A 203 1.98 -20.68 -5.92
N ARG A 204 2.75 -19.64 -5.63
CA ARG A 204 3.33 -18.73 -6.62
C ARG A 204 4.48 -19.38 -7.35
N GLU A 205 5.28 -20.17 -6.65
CA GLU A 205 6.42 -20.92 -7.19
C GLU A 205 6.05 -21.81 -8.38
N ALA A 206 4.89 -22.48 -8.30
CA ALA A 206 4.39 -23.28 -9.39
C ALA A 206 4.13 -22.49 -10.69
N TYR A 207 4.14 -21.15 -10.63
CA TYR A 207 3.98 -20.25 -11.78
C TYR A 207 5.22 -19.39 -12.04
N GLU A 208 6.33 -19.58 -11.33
CA GLU A 208 7.53 -18.77 -11.54
C GLU A 208 7.92 -18.76 -13.03
N SER A 209 8.18 -17.56 -13.56
CA SER A 209 8.54 -17.35 -14.98
C SER A 209 7.47 -17.75 -16.01
N MET A 210 6.27 -18.17 -15.59
CA MET A 210 5.19 -18.52 -16.50
C MET A 210 4.35 -17.31 -16.92
N LEU A 211 3.80 -17.42 -18.13
CA LEU A 211 2.80 -16.49 -18.67
C LEU A 211 1.45 -16.72 -17.97
N VAL A 212 0.95 -15.70 -17.28
CA VAL A 212 -0.31 -15.73 -16.56
C VAL A 212 -1.23 -14.58 -16.99
N GLU A 213 -2.53 -14.76 -16.84
CA GLU A 213 -3.57 -13.76 -17.12
C GLU A 213 -4.36 -13.51 -15.83
N PRO A 214 -3.96 -12.50 -15.01
CA PRO A 214 -4.66 -12.17 -13.79
C PRO A 214 -6.10 -11.73 -14.08
N GLN A 215 -7.06 -12.30 -13.36
CA GLN A 215 -8.48 -11.99 -13.46
C GLN A 215 -8.96 -11.21 -12.22
N GLY A 216 -10.11 -10.57 -12.35
CA GLY A 216 -10.70 -9.80 -11.25
C GLY A 216 -10.09 -8.41 -11.10
N THR A 217 -10.36 -7.79 -10.00
CA THR A 217 -9.92 -6.43 -9.66
C THR A 217 -8.68 -6.47 -8.79
N TYR A 218 -7.75 -5.57 -9.05
CA TYR A 218 -6.63 -5.25 -8.18
C TYR A 218 -6.74 -3.78 -7.77
N THR A 219 -6.23 -3.46 -6.59
CA THR A 219 -6.22 -2.10 -6.07
C THR A 219 -4.78 -1.66 -5.85
N ILE A 220 -4.42 -0.45 -6.28
CA ILE A 220 -3.11 0.14 -5.98
C ILE A 220 -3.03 0.33 -4.47
N SER A 221 -2.05 -0.29 -3.85
CA SER A 221 -1.85 -0.24 -2.40
C SER A 221 -0.55 0.43 -1.98
N ASN A 222 0.43 0.48 -2.88
CA ASN A 222 1.73 1.09 -2.62
C ASN A 222 2.33 1.63 -3.93
N ASN A 223 2.60 2.93 -3.98
CA ASN A 223 3.28 3.57 -5.12
C ASN A 223 4.65 4.16 -4.74
N TYR A 224 5.17 3.84 -3.56
CA TYR A 224 6.42 4.40 -3.03
C TYR A 224 7.63 4.11 -3.92
N GLN A 225 7.70 2.92 -4.52
CA GLN A 225 8.81 2.52 -5.38
C GLN A 225 8.68 2.99 -6.84
N LEU A 226 7.55 3.57 -7.21
CA LEU A 226 7.27 3.94 -8.61
C LEU A 226 8.27 4.95 -9.17
N ASN A 227 8.66 5.96 -8.38
CA ASN A 227 9.59 7.00 -8.82
C ASN A 227 11.06 6.55 -8.87
N GLN A 228 11.40 5.44 -8.22
CA GLN A 228 12.77 4.93 -8.14
C GLN A 228 12.98 3.67 -9.00
N PHE A 229 12.06 2.72 -8.94
CA PHE A 229 12.21 1.42 -9.58
C PHE A 229 11.08 1.06 -10.54
N GLY A 230 10.12 1.95 -10.76
CA GLY A 230 9.02 1.70 -11.69
C GLY A 230 7.94 0.73 -11.15
N THR A 231 8.05 0.30 -9.91
CA THR A 231 7.23 -0.75 -9.31
C THR A 231 6.02 -0.18 -8.58
N VAL A 232 4.86 -0.81 -8.73
CA VAL A 232 3.60 -0.48 -8.06
C VAL A 232 3.11 -1.68 -7.27
N GLY A 233 2.92 -1.54 -5.96
CA GLY A 233 2.34 -2.57 -5.11
C GLY A 233 0.82 -2.64 -5.28
N LEU A 234 0.32 -3.83 -5.60
CA LEU A 234 -1.10 -4.12 -5.80
C LEU A 234 -1.64 -5.03 -4.70
N ALA A 235 -2.89 -4.82 -4.33
CA ALA A 235 -3.70 -5.73 -3.53
C ALA A 235 -4.72 -6.43 -4.44
N PHE A 236 -4.83 -7.75 -4.35
CA PHE A 236 -5.93 -8.47 -4.99
C PHE A 236 -7.24 -8.16 -4.26
N GLY A 237 -8.25 -7.70 -5.01
CA GLY A 237 -9.56 -7.27 -4.51
C GLY A 237 -9.78 -5.77 -4.69
N ASN A 238 -10.87 -5.27 -4.08
CA ASN A 238 -11.37 -3.91 -4.30
C ASN A 238 -10.86 -2.89 -3.27
N GLU A 239 -10.02 -3.30 -2.34
CA GLU A 239 -9.52 -2.46 -1.25
C GLU A 239 -7.99 -2.54 -1.18
N PRO A 240 -7.32 -1.43 -0.84
CA PRO A 240 -5.88 -1.44 -0.58
C PRO A 240 -5.55 -2.27 0.67
N LEU A 241 -4.28 -2.46 0.94
CA LEU A 241 -3.79 -3.08 2.17
C LEU A 241 -3.66 -2.00 3.24
N TYR A 242 -4.21 -2.25 4.41
CA TYR A 242 -4.07 -1.38 5.57
C TYR A 242 -2.98 -1.90 6.51
N GLN A 243 -2.33 -1.02 7.24
CA GLN A 243 -1.40 -1.42 8.29
C GLN A 243 -2.11 -2.28 9.33
N GLY A 244 -1.46 -3.33 9.82
CA GLY A 244 -2.07 -4.22 10.79
C GLY A 244 -2.60 -3.52 12.02
N THR A 245 -1.85 -2.53 12.53
CA THR A 245 -2.22 -1.73 13.71
C THR A 245 -3.23 -0.62 13.42
N GLU A 246 -3.63 -0.40 12.18
CA GLU A 246 -4.80 0.41 11.84
C GLU A 246 -6.09 -0.36 12.11
N VAL A 247 -6.10 -1.67 11.80
CA VAL A 247 -7.29 -2.51 11.78
C VAL A 247 -7.47 -3.31 13.08
N ALA A 248 -6.35 -3.67 13.73
CA ALA A 248 -6.34 -4.55 14.90
C ALA A 248 -5.34 -4.09 15.95
N ARG A 249 -5.56 -4.48 17.21
CA ARG A 249 -4.62 -4.20 18.30
C ARG A 249 -3.23 -4.77 18.00
N PRO A 250 -2.17 -4.06 18.40
CA PRO A 250 -0.80 -4.55 18.29
C PRO A 250 -0.62 -5.95 18.88
N GLY A 251 0.20 -6.78 18.23
CA GLY A 251 0.45 -8.18 18.62
C GLY A 251 -0.11 -9.17 17.61
N GLU A 252 -0.63 -10.31 18.09
CA GLU A 252 -1.07 -11.43 17.24
C GLU A 252 -2.20 -11.06 16.26
N ASP A 253 -3.10 -10.16 16.64
CA ASP A 253 -4.22 -9.79 15.77
C ASP A 253 -3.75 -8.88 14.63
N ALA A 254 -2.92 -7.88 14.90
CA ALA A 254 -2.28 -7.08 13.85
C ALA A 254 -1.42 -7.95 12.93
N LYS A 255 -0.70 -8.94 13.49
CA LYS A 255 0.07 -9.90 12.70
C LYS A 255 -0.78 -10.73 11.74
N LYS A 256 -1.98 -11.15 12.14
CA LYS A 256 -2.91 -11.85 11.23
C LYS A 256 -3.34 -10.98 10.05
N VAL A 257 -3.55 -9.67 10.28
CA VAL A 257 -3.84 -8.71 9.21
C VAL A 257 -2.66 -8.61 8.26
N GLU A 258 -1.43 -8.53 8.77
CA GLU A 258 -0.23 -8.47 7.93
C GLU A 258 0.02 -9.79 7.17
N ASP A 259 -0.31 -10.95 7.74
CA ASP A 259 -0.25 -12.23 7.05
C ASP A 259 -1.28 -12.27 5.89
N GLU A 260 -2.49 -11.75 6.10
CA GLU A 260 -3.51 -11.61 5.06
C GLU A 260 -3.07 -10.60 3.98
N ASN A 261 -2.46 -9.48 4.38
CA ASN A 261 -1.90 -8.50 3.47
C ASN A 261 -0.85 -9.14 2.54
N ARG A 262 0.08 -9.93 3.08
CA ARG A 262 1.06 -10.67 2.27
C ARG A 262 0.41 -11.62 1.28
N ALA A 263 -0.62 -12.32 1.71
CA ALA A 263 -1.35 -13.25 0.84
C ALA A 263 -2.07 -12.56 -0.33
N ARG A 264 -2.47 -11.29 -0.17
CA ARG A 264 -3.17 -10.49 -1.17
C ARG A 264 -2.25 -9.57 -1.98
N SER A 265 -1.00 -9.37 -1.55
CA SER A 265 -0.07 -8.45 -2.18
C SER A 265 0.69 -9.07 -3.33
N ILE A 266 0.94 -8.27 -4.37
CA ILE A 266 1.89 -8.54 -5.45
C ILE A 266 2.34 -7.22 -6.06
N ASN A 267 3.56 -7.16 -6.58
CA ASN A 267 4.01 -5.99 -7.31
C ASN A 267 3.65 -6.09 -8.80
N LEU A 268 3.32 -4.97 -9.40
CA LEU A 268 3.37 -4.77 -10.84
C LEU A 268 4.69 -4.05 -11.14
N ASP A 269 5.57 -4.69 -11.88
CA ASP A 269 6.86 -4.13 -12.28
C ASP A 269 6.78 -3.52 -13.68
N ASP A 270 7.85 -2.88 -14.16
CA ASP A 270 7.89 -2.20 -15.45
C ASP A 270 8.68 -2.97 -16.53
N GLY A 271 9.22 -4.14 -16.20
CA GLY A 271 10.08 -4.93 -17.10
C GLY A 271 11.49 -4.37 -17.22
N ALA A 272 11.96 -3.61 -16.20
CA ALA A 272 13.31 -3.07 -16.14
C ALA A 272 13.92 -3.20 -14.73
N SER A 273 15.25 -3.25 -14.65
CA SER A 273 16.02 -3.15 -13.40
C SER A 273 16.62 -1.73 -13.21
N TRP A 274 16.04 -0.76 -13.88
CA TRP A 274 16.53 0.61 -13.79
C TRP A 274 16.22 1.25 -12.43
N ASN A 275 17.18 2.04 -11.97
CA ASN A 275 16.92 3.03 -10.94
C ASN A 275 16.74 4.39 -11.64
N TYR A 276 15.50 4.89 -11.70
CA TYR A 276 15.12 6.13 -12.37
C TYR A 276 15.74 7.39 -11.75
N GLN A 277 16.33 7.28 -10.58
CA GLN A 277 17.02 8.39 -9.92
C GLN A 277 18.51 8.44 -10.23
N THR A 278 19.13 7.30 -10.57
CA THR A 278 20.60 7.21 -10.72
C THR A 278 21.08 6.75 -12.09
N ASN A 279 20.27 6.01 -12.85
CA ASN A 279 20.63 5.55 -14.18
C ASN A 279 20.43 6.68 -15.21
N ASP A 280 21.47 6.99 -16.00
CA ASP A 280 21.47 8.17 -16.89
C ASP A 280 20.46 8.06 -18.05
N GLU A 281 20.15 6.87 -18.55
CA GLU A 281 19.11 6.66 -19.55
C GLU A 281 17.72 6.75 -18.92
N ALA A 282 17.54 6.15 -17.75
CA ALA A 282 16.27 6.12 -17.03
C ALA A 282 15.83 7.52 -16.54
N LYS A 283 16.77 8.36 -16.06
CA LYS A 283 16.49 9.74 -15.62
C LYS A 283 15.73 10.57 -16.66
N ASN A 284 16.00 10.32 -17.94
CA ASN A 284 15.40 11.05 -19.05
C ASN A 284 14.19 10.33 -19.66
N SER A 285 13.83 9.16 -19.12
CA SER A 285 12.68 8.38 -19.58
C SER A 285 11.42 8.72 -18.77
N PRO A 286 10.21 8.71 -19.38
CA PRO A 286 8.98 8.81 -18.63
C PRO A 286 8.87 7.69 -17.59
N LEU A 287 8.37 8.00 -16.38
CA LEU A 287 8.09 6.98 -15.38
C LEU A 287 7.01 6.01 -15.90
N PRO A 288 7.16 4.70 -15.64
CA PRO A 288 6.18 3.71 -16.11
C PRO A 288 4.82 3.96 -15.49
N TYR A 289 3.76 3.70 -16.25
CA TYR A 289 2.34 3.82 -15.87
C TYR A 289 1.85 5.23 -15.51
N LEU A 290 2.75 6.18 -15.21
CA LEU A 290 2.44 7.48 -14.61
C LEU A 290 2.34 8.59 -15.64
N SER A 291 1.28 9.41 -15.53
CA SER A 291 1.14 10.73 -16.17
C SER A 291 0.26 11.64 -15.30
N GLN A 292 0.10 12.90 -15.70
CA GLN A 292 -0.84 13.82 -15.04
C GLN A 292 -2.29 13.30 -15.07
N ASP A 293 -2.66 12.61 -16.15
CA ASP A 293 -4.00 12.04 -16.30
C ASP A 293 -4.14 10.64 -15.70
N THR A 294 -3.02 10.00 -15.36
CA THR A 294 -2.95 8.65 -14.79
C THR A 294 -2.08 8.67 -13.53
N PRO A 295 -2.60 9.13 -12.39
CA PRO A 295 -1.79 9.45 -11.21
C PRO A 295 -1.31 8.23 -10.42
N MET A 296 -1.72 7.01 -10.73
CA MET A 296 -1.40 5.77 -9.98
C MET A 296 -1.65 5.94 -8.48
N ARG A 297 -2.83 6.43 -8.13
CA ARG A 297 -3.22 6.78 -6.78
C ARG A 297 -3.52 5.52 -5.96
N THR A 298 -3.03 5.45 -4.72
CA THR A 298 -3.42 4.42 -3.75
C THR A 298 -4.94 4.42 -3.55
N GLY A 299 -5.55 3.24 -3.58
CA GLY A 299 -6.99 3.03 -3.56
C GLY A 299 -7.64 2.95 -4.95
N SER A 300 -6.97 3.41 -6.02
CA SER A 300 -7.50 3.27 -7.39
C SER A 300 -7.44 1.83 -7.89
N HIS A 301 -8.43 1.45 -8.68
CA HIS A 301 -8.54 0.10 -9.22
C HIS A 301 -7.70 -0.10 -10.49
N VAL A 302 -7.23 -1.32 -10.66
CA VAL A 302 -6.45 -1.78 -11.80
C VAL A 302 -7.10 -3.03 -12.39
N GLY A 303 -7.30 -3.04 -13.71
CA GLY A 303 -7.68 -4.21 -14.47
C GLY A 303 -6.55 -4.66 -15.40
N PHE A 304 -6.26 -5.96 -15.47
CA PHE A 304 -5.31 -6.50 -16.43
C PHE A 304 -5.99 -6.72 -17.78
N THR A 305 -5.35 -6.27 -18.85
CA THR A 305 -5.83 -6.37 -20.25
C THR A 305 -4.93 -7.23 -21.11
N LYS A 306 -3.76 -7.57 -20.60
CA LYS A 306 -2.78 -8.44 -21.28
C LYS A 306 -2.19 -9.43 -20.29
N PRO A 307 -1.73 -10.60 -20.76
CA PRO A 307 -0.94 -11.52 -19.95
C PRO A 307 0.36 -10.87 -19.47
N VAL A 308 0.84 -11.35 -18.34
CA VAL A 308 2.08 -10.95 -17.67
C VAL A 308 2.88 -12.18 -17.25
N ILE A 309 4.13 -12.01 -16.87
CA ILE A 309 4.95 -13.09 -16.31
C ILE A 309 4.86 -13.03 -14.79
N MET A 310 4.56 -14.14 -14.12
CA MET A 310 4.76 -14.28 -12.67
C MET A 310 6.26 -14.46 -12.43
N ASP A 311 6.86 -13.53 -11.71
CA ASP A 311 8.32 -13.47 -11.52
C ASP A 311 8.69 -13.29 -10.05
N TYR A 312 9.79 -13.93 -9.63
CA TYR A 312 10.37 -13.65 -8.31
C TYR A 312 11.71 -12.94 -8.48
N ARG A 313 11.74 -11.66 -8.13
CA ARG A 313 12.97 -10.86 -8.16
C ARG A 313 12.91 -9.85 -7.03
N PHE A 314 13.63 -10.11 -5.94
CA PHE A 314 13.50 -9.41 -4.67
C PHE A 314 12.10 -9.47 -4.02
N GLY A 315 11.21 -10.31 -4.55
CA GLY A 315 9.81 -10.46 -4.19
C GLY A 315 8.97 -10.87 -5.40
N TRP A 316 7.70 -11.21 -5.17
CA TRP A 316 6.79 -11.60 -6.25
C TRP A 316 6.33 -10.41 -7.05
N ASN A 317 6.48 -10.50 -8.36
CA ASN A 317 6.14 -9.47 -9.33
C ASN A 317 5.28 -10.03 -10.47
N LEU A 318 4.46 -9.18 -11.06
CA LEU A 318 3.84 -9.38 -12.37
C LEU A 318 4.62 -8.51 -13.36
N GLN A 319 5.42 -9.16 -14.20
CA GLN A 319 6.23 -8.50 -15.23
C GLN A 319 5.42 -8.31 -16.51
N PRO A 320 5.34 -7.11 -17.09
CA PRO A 320 4.81 -6.94 -18.43
C PRO A 320 5.69 -7.70 -19.44
N THR A 321 5.13 -8.15 -20.56
CA THR A 321 5.88 -8.94 -21.57
C THR A 321 6.92 -8.13 -22.36
N GLY A 322 7.13 -6.89 -22.01
CA GLY A 322 8.16 -5.99 -22.53
C GLY A 322 8.21 -4.72 -21.68
N MET A 323 9.32 -3.99 -21.73
CA MET A 323 9.55 -2.80 -20.89
C MET A 323 8.47 -1.74 -21.09
N VAL A 324 7.92 -1.26 -19.99
CA VAL A 324 6.94 -0.16 -19.93
C VAL A 324 7.65 1.17 -19.71
N SER A 325 7.36 2.17 -20.52
CA SER A 325 7.86 3.54 -20.38
C SER A 325 6.69 4.52 -20.60
N GLY A 326 6.37 5.28 -19.56
CA GLY A 326 5.22 6.19 -19.56
C GLY A 326 3.87 5.49 -19.44
N ALA A 327 2.81 6.29 -19.23
CA ALA A 327 1.45 5.80 -19.05
C ALA A 327 0.85 5.13 -20.30
N GLN A 328 1.28 5.57 -21.50
CA GLN A 328 0.74 5.12 -22.78
C GLN A 328 1.62 4.06 -23.46
N SER A 329 2.45 3.35 -22.69
CA SER A 329 3.31 2.30 -23.24
C SER A 329 2.48 1.19 -23.90
N PRO A 330 2.83 0.73 -25.12
CA PRO A 330 2.16 -0.39 -25.76
C PRO A 330 2.35 -1.71 -25.00
N HIS A 331 3.35 -1.78 -24.10
CA HIS A 331 3.60 -2.93 -23.25
C HIS A 331 2.85 -2.87 -21.90
N SER A 332 2.19 -1.75 -21.56
CA SER A 332 1.37 -1.70 -20.35
C SER A 332 0.33 -2.82 -20.37
N PRO A 333 0.31 -3.69 -19.33
CA PRO A 333 -0.65 -4.79 -19.26
C PRO A 333 -1.95 -4.38 -18.57
N ILE A 334 -2.06 -3.14 -18.09
CA ILE A 334 -3.15 -2.69 -17.22
C ILE A 334 -3.94 -1.55 -17.83
N THR A 335 -5.15 -1.38 -17.32
CA THR A 335 -5.93 -0.15 -17.39
C THR A 335 -6.17 0.36 -15.98
N THR A 336 -6.09 1.68 -15.81
CA THR A 336 -6.48 2.38 -14.59
C THR A 336 -7.40 3.54 -14.95
N THR A 337 -8.18 4.00 -13.97
CA THR A 337 -9.00 5.21 -14.10
C THR A 337 -8.45 6.27 -13.15
N ASN A 338 -8.50 7.53 -13.58
CA ASN A 338 -8.30 8.64 -12.65
C ASN A 338 -9.60 8.85 -11.88
N ASP A 339 -9.69 8.23 -10.72
CA ASP A 339 -10.83 8.28 -9.81
C ASP A 339 -10.66 9.31 -8.70
N ARG A 340 -9.66 10.20 -8.82
CA ARG A 340 -9.44 11.28 -7.85
C ARG A 340 -10.66 12.22 -7.86
N PRO A 341 -11.31 12.43 -6.70
CA PRO A 341 -12.39 13.40 -6.61
C PRO A 341 -11.92 14.80 -7.01
N ALA A 342 -12.67 15.47 -7.89
CA ALA A 342 -12.33 16.81 -8.34
C ALA A 342 -12.59 17.88 -7.27
N LYS A 343 -13.34 17.54 -6.23
CA LYS A 343 -13.72 18.42 -5.11
C LYS A 343 -13.65 17.66 -3.80
N ALA A 344 -13.45 18.39 -2.71
CA ALA A 344 -13.61 17.83 -1.37
C ALA A 344 -15.03 17.25 -1.18
N PRO A 345 -15.20 16.23 -0.32
CA PRO A 345 -16.52 15.73 0.03
C PRO A 345 -17.42 16.85 0.56
N SER A 346 -18.68 16.85 0.18
CA SER A 346 -19.67 17.77 0.74
C SER A 346 -20.31 17.13 1.97
N PHE A 347 -20.38 17.88 3.05
CA PHE A 347 -21.06 17.48 4.28
C PHE A 347 -22.24 18.42 4.53
N ASP A 348 -23.35 17.86 4.97
CA ASP A 348 -24.50 18.64 5.48
C ASP A 348 -24.21 18.98 6.95
N SER A 349 -23.32 19.93 7.14
CA SER A 349 -22.87 20.38 8.46
C SER A 349 -22.73 21.88 8.49
N ASP A 350 -22.98 22.44 9.65
CA ASP A 350 -22.94 23.88 9.88
C ASP A 350 -21.52 24.43 9.96
N LEU A 351 -20.57 23.62 10.45
CA LEU A 351 -19.15 23.93 10.53
C LEU A 351 -18.33 22.73 10.09
N LYS A 352 -17.22 22.98 9.43
CA LYS A 352 -16.27 21.99 8.94
C LYS A 352 -14.90 22.24 9.54
N LEU A 353 -14.36 21.22 10.20
CA LEU A 353 -13.01 21.22 10.73
C LEU A 353 -12.13 20.34 9.85
N ALA A 354 -10.91 20.77 9.58
CA ALA A 354 -9.93 20.01 8.84
C ALA A 354 -8.58 19.97 9.58
N SER A 355 -7.81 18.97 9.25
CA SER A 355 -6.42 18.79 9.66
C SER A 355 -5.56 18.67 8.40
N PHE A 356 -4.44 19.39 8.32
CA PHE A 356 -3.59 19.42 7.13
C PHE A 356 -2.11 19.56 7.53
N ASN A 357 -1.33 18.49 7.32
CA ASN A 357 0.12 18.58 7.41
C ASN A 357 0.65 19.22 6.12
N VAL A 358 1.32 20.39 6.23
CA VAL A 358 1.81 21.17 5.08
C VAL A 358 3.20 20.76 4.60
N LEU A 359 3.73 19.65 5.12
CA LEU A 359 5.02 19.07 4.72
C LEU A 359 6.16 20.11 4.72
N ASN A 360 6.51 20.59 5.92
CA ASN A 360 7.58 21.56 6.12
C ASN A 360 7.40 22.83 5.26
N TYR A 361 6.31 23.56 5.49
CA TYR A 361 6.09 24.85 4.84
C TYR A 361 6.96 25.93 5.47
N PHE A 362 8.04 26.28 4.78
CA PHE A 362 9.05 27.26 5.20
C PHE A 362 9.12 28.41 4.21
N THR A 363 9.11 29.63 4.70
CA THR A 363 9.38 30.84 3.91
C THR A 363 10.87 31.16 3.85
N ASP A 364 11.66 30.63 4.77
CA ASP A 364 13.11 30.68 4.74
C ASP A 364 13.64 29.49 3.91
N LEU A 365 14.60 29.75 3.02
CA LEU A 365 15.03 28.80 2.00
C LEU A 365 16.35 28.12 2.38
N GLY A 366 16.49 26.83 2.01
CA GLY A 366 17.72 26.09 2.27
C GLY A 366 18.96 26.72 1.62
N LYS A 367 18.84 27.33 0.43
CA LYS A 367 19.95 28.00 -0.26
C LYS A 367 20.54 29.20 0.48
N ASP A 368 19.79 29.78 1.44
CA ASP A 368 20.18 30.96 2.19
C ASP A 368 20.83 30.61 3.55
N GLU A 369 20.85 29.31 3.92
CA GLU A 369 21.53 28.79 5.11
C GLU A 369 22.93 28.27 4.75
N ASP A 370 23.98 28.82 5.39
CA ASP A 370 25.37 28.43 5.14
C ASP A 370 25.60 26.93 5.39
N GLY A 371 26.15 26.24 4.40
CA GLY A 371 26.46 24.81 4.45
C GLY A 371 25.27 23.89 4.23
N CYS A 372 24.08 24.42 4.04
CA CYS A 372 22.89 23.63 3.70
C CYS A 372 23.07 22.94 2.34
N LYS A 373 22.61 21.69 2.27
CA LYS A 373 22.59 20.89 1.03
C LYS A 373 21.17 20.75 0.51
N ALA A 374 21.04 20.42 -0.76
CA ALA A 374 19.75 20.11 -1.35
C ALA A 374 19.55 18.61 -1.54
N TYR A 375 18.31 18.12 -1.32
CA TYR A 375 17.81 16.99 -2.07
C TYR A 375 17.48 17.47 -3.47
N THR A 376 17.89 16.70 -4.47
CA THR A 376 17.59 16.99 -5.87
C THR A 376 16.57 16.00 -6.42
N ASP A 377 15.82 16.43 -7.41
CA ASP A 377 15.05 15.50 -8.22
C ASP A 377 15.97 14.62 -9.08
N ARG A 378 15.40 13.69 -9.84
CA ARG A 378 16.16 12.78 -10.71
C ARG A 378 16.96 13.47 -11.83
N THR A 379 16.62 14.73 -12.17
CA THR A 379 17.33 15.53 -13.18
C THR A 379 18.43 16.41 -12.57
N GLY A 380 18.56 16.42 -11.25
CA GLY A 380 19.54 17.20 -10.51
C GLY A 380 19.06 18.58 -10.06
N THR A 381 17.77 18.90 -10.26
CA THR A 381 17.17 20.17 -9.80
C THR A 381 16.99 20.15 -8.28
N PRO A 382 17.52 21.15 -7.54
CA PRO A 382 17.32 21.25 -6.09
C PRO A 382 15.84 21.43 -5.74
N VAL A 383 15.33 20.62 -4.80
CA VAL A 383 13.94 20.64 -4.37
C VAL A 383 13.81 21.05 -2.91
N THR A 384 14.34 20.26 -1.99
CA THR A 384 14.21 20.53 -0.56
C THR A 384 15.54 20.60 0.16
N ALA A 385 15.59 21.29 1.30
CA ALA A 385 16.74 21.35 2.19
C ALA A 385 17.05 19.97 2.80
N ASN A 386 18.34 19.69 2.98
CA ASN A 386 18.85 18.41 3.47
C ASN A 386 19.97 18.62 4.47
N PHE A 387 19.79 18.14 5.71
CA PHE A 387 20.71 18.35 6.84
C PHE A 387 20.92 19.83 7.20
N CYS A 388 19.83 20.61 7.23
CA CYS A 388 19.81 22.03 7.52
C CYS A 388 18.87 22.32 8.69
N THR A 389 18.92 23.54 9.24
CA THR A 389 17.92 24.06 10.19
C THR A 389 16.57 24.23 9.47
N VAL A 390 16.60 24.86 8.30
CA VAL A 390 15.45 24.92 7.38
C VAL A 390 15.16 23.51 6.83
N ARG A 391 13.89 23.10 6.84
CA ARG A 391 13.46 21.77 6.36
C ARG A 391 12.61 21.85 5.09
N GLY A 392 12.24 23.06 4.66
CA GLY A 392 11.37 23.29 3.51
C GLY A 392 12.12 23.31 2.17
N ALA A 393 11.59 24.09 1.26
CA ALA A 393 12.14 24.24 -0.09
C ALA A 393 13.60 24.76 -0.07
N TYR A 394 14.40 24.24 -1.00
CA TYR A 394 15.78 24.72 -1.14
C TYR A 394 15.87 26.01 -1.96
N THR A 395 15.06 26.14 -3.01
CA THR A 395 15.01 27.32 -3.90
C THR A 395 13.66 28.01 -3.88
N GLN A 396 13.60 29.24 -4.40
CA GLN A 396 12.36 30.00 -4.52
C GLN A 396 11.36 29.32 -5.47
N GLU A 397 11.84 28.71 -6.55
CA GLU A 397 11.01 27.97 -7.50
C GLU A 397 10.35 26.77 -6.82
N ALA A 398 11.13 25.96 -6.10
CA ALA A 398 10.61 24.81 -5.35
C ALA A 398 9.60 25.24 -4.27
N PHE A 399 9.82 26.40 -3.63
CA PHE A 399 8.87 26.96 -2.67
C PHE A 399 7.54 27.36 -3.34
N HIS A 400 7.60 28.05 -4.48
CA HIS A 400 6.40 28.43 -5.22
C HIS A 400 5.59 27.20 -5.67
N ASP A 401 6.27 26.14 -6.11
CA ASP A 401 5.62 24.89 -6.52
C ASP A 401 4.94 24.20 -5.32
N GLN A 402 5.57 24.17 -4.16
CA GLN A 402 5.00 23.66 -2.92
C GLN A 402 3.79 24.49 -2.49
N GLN A 403 3.97 25.80 -2.39
CA GLN A 403 2.93 26.75 -1.97
C GLN A 403 1.70 26.69 -2.85
N ALA A 404 1.85 26.64 -4.17
CA ALA A 404 0.73 26.58 -5.11
C ALA A 404 -0.18 25.37 -4.86
N LYS A 405 0.42 24.21 -4.56
CA LYS A 405 -0.30 22.98 -4.22
C LYS A 405 -1.03 23.10 -2.89
N ILE A 406 -0.35 23.59 -1.85
CA ILE A 406 -0.92 23.80 -0.51
C ILE A 406 -2.09 24.78 -0.56
N VAL A 407 -1.93 25.92 -1.20
CA VAL A 407 -2.97 26.96 -1.35
C VAL A 407 -4.19 26.41 -2.10
N THR A 408 -3.97 25.67 -3.17
CA THR A 408 -5.04 25.01 -3.93
C THR A 408 -5.79 24.00 -3.07
N ALA A 409 -5.06 23.16 -2.32
CA ALA A 409 -5.65 22.13 -1.47
C ALA A 409 -6.48 22.76 -0.34
N ILE A 410 -5.92 23.72 0.41
CA ILE A 410 -6.60 24.35 1.56
C ILE A 410 -7.86 25.10 1.10
N ASN A 411 -7.78 25.89 0.04
CA ASN A 411 -8.96 26.56 -0.50
C ASN A 411 -10.01 25.56 -1.03
N GLY A 412 -9.57 24.38 -1.49
CA GLY A 412 -10.45 23.31 -1.96
C GLY A 412 -11.11 22.48 -0.87
N LEU A 413 -10.57 22.47 0.38
CA LEU A 413 -11.15 21.75 1.52
C LEU A 413 -12.53 22.30 1.92
N ASP A 414 -12.80 23.58 1.66
CA ASP A 414 -14.02 24.27 2.10
C ASP A 414 -14.27 24.11 3.61
N ALA A 415 -13.21 24.17 4.41
CA ALA A 415 -13.26 24.04 5.86
C ALA A 415 -13.29 25.40 6.54
N ASP A 416 -13.97 25.51 7.70
CA ASP A 416 -14.10 26.73 8.48
C ASP A 416 -12.92 26.95 9.43
N VAL A 417 -12.33 25.86 9.93
CA VAL A 417 -11.11 25.85 10.75
C VAL A 417 -10.19 24.75 10.24
N VAL A 418 -8.91 25.07 10.04
CA VAL A 418 -7.90 24.10 9.64
C VAL A 418 -6.76 24.09 10.67
N ALA A 419 -6.54 22.95 11.28
CA ALA A 419 -5.33 22.68 12.08
C ALA A 419 -4.19 22.35 11.11
N LEU A 420 -3.08 23.07 11.22
CA LEU A 420 -1.89 22.91 10.40
C LEU A 420 -0.75 22.31 11.21
N MET A 421 -0.02 21.36 10.62
CA MET A 421 1.22 20.80 11.14
C MET A 421 2.37 21.08 10.17
N GLU A 422 3.59 21.12 10.72
CA GLU A 422 4.83 21.37 9.97
C GLU A 422 4.92 22.78 9.36
N VAL A 423 4.28 23.76 9.98
CA VAL A 423 4.48 25.17 9.66
C VAL A 423 5.80 25.63 10.28
N GLU A 424 6.61 26.37 9.53
CA GLU A 424 7.85 26.99 10.04
C GLU A 424 7.60 27.77 11.33
N ASN A 425 8.41 27.52 12.35
CA ASN A 425 8.59 28.40 13.50
C ASN A 425 9.73 29.36 13.20
N SER A 426 9.43 30.48 12.56
CA SER A 426 10.47 31.41 12.10
C SER A 426 11.30 32.01 13.23
N ALA A 427 10.78 32.05 14.46
CA ALA A 427 11.53 32.48 15.64
C ALA A 427 12.60 31.48 16.07
N SER A 428 12.48 30.20 15.69
CA SER A 428 13.45 29.13 16.00
C SER A 428 14.55 28.98 14.93
N ILE A 429 14.55 29.79 13.87
CA ILE A 429 15.60 29.79 12.85
C ILE A 429 16.81 30.56 13.35
N THR A 430 17.80 29.83 13.84
CA THR A 430 18.91 30.39 14.65
C THR A 430 19.84 31.32 13.88
N TYR A 431 20.00 31.13 12.57
CA TYR A 431 20.83 32.00 11.72
C TYR A 431 20.11 33.28 11.26
N LEU A 432 18.80 33.40 11.50
CA LEU A 432 17.96 34.56 11.25
C LEU A 432 17.25 35.02 12.52
N PRO A 433 18.00 35.48 13.54
CA PRO A 433 17.41 35.77 14.84
C PRO A 433 16.43 36.96 14.80
N GLY A 434 15.40 36.90 15.64
CA GLY A 434 14.43 37.98 15.80
C GLY A 434 13.28 37.99 14.80
N GLN A 435 13.11 36.96 14.02
CA GLN A 435 11.92 36.83 13.18
C GLN A 435 10.65 36.59 14.03
N PRO A 436 9.50 37.13 13.61
CA PRO A 436 8.21 36.83 14.24
C PRO A 436 7.89 35.34 14.11
N ARG A 437 7.43 34.69 15.18
CA ARG A 437 7.06 33.28 15.19
C ARG A 437 5.99 32.93 14.13
N ASP A 438 5.09 33.88 13.83
CA ASP A 438 3.99 33.70 12.88
C ASP A 438 4.31 34.14 11.44
N LYS A 439 5.56 34.46 11.10
CA LYS A 439 5.95 34.95 9.76
C LYS A 439 5.46 34.04 8.64
N ALA A 440 5.79 32.77 8.68
CA ALA A 440 5.42 31.81 7.64
C ALA A 440 3.90 31.55 7.59
N LEU A 441 3.24 31.52 8.75
CA LEU A 441 1.79 31.37 8.83
C LEU A 441 1.05 32.57 8.23
N ALA A 442 1.50 33.79 8.54
CA ALA A 442 0.95 35.03 7.97
C ALA A 442 1.11 35.04 6.44
N HIS A 443 2.29 34.67 5.95
CA HIS A 443 2.54 34.54 4.51
C HIS A 443 1.61 33.54 3.84
N LEU A 444 1.39 32.36 4.43
CA LEU A 444 0.45 31.37 3.90
C LEU A 444 -0.97 31.94 3.80
N VAL A 445 -1.43 32.66 4.84
CA VAL A 445 -2.77 33.26 4.85
C VAL A 445 -2.89 34.37 3.82
N ASP A 446 -1.85 35.17 3.61
CA ASP A 446 -1.84 36.20 2.56
C ASP A 446 -1.98 35.56 1.16
N GLU A 447 -1.28 34.46 0.88
CA GLU A 447 -1.36 33.76 -0.40
C GLU A 447 -2.70 33.03 -0.59
N LEU A 448 -3.29 32.46 0.49
CA LEU A 448 -4.64 31.91 0.47
C LEU A 448 -5.70 32.97 0.11
N ASN A 449 -5.61 34.15 0.73
CA ASN A 449 -6.51 35.29 0.47
C ASN A 449 -6.33 35.85 -0.95
N LYS A 450 -5.09 35.94 -1.40
CA LYS A 450 -4.77 36.36 -2.78
C LYS A 450 -5.37 35.39 -3.80
N ALA A 451 -5.23 34.08 -3.58
CA ALA A 451 -5.80 33.06 -4.45
C ALA A 451 -7.34 33.07 -4.43
N ALA A 452 -7.95 33.35 -3.28
CA ALA A 452 -9.40 33.50 -3.13
C ALA A 452 -9.96 34.84 -3.71
N GLY A 453 -9.08 35.80 -4.01
CA GLY A 453 -9.46 37.13 -4.51
C GLY A 453 -10.14 38.05 -3.47
N SER A 454 -10.15 37.66 -2.20
CA SER A 454 -10.74 38.41 -1.07
C SER A 454 -10.18 37.93 0.26
N GLN A 455 -10.40 38.70 1.32
CA GLN A 455 -10.04 38.36 2.70
C GLN A 455 -10.99 37.28 3.25
N VAL A 456 -10.66 36.01 3.01
CA VAL A 456 -11.43 34.85 3.45
C VAL A 456 -10.85 34.29 4.74
N TRP A 457 -9.52 34.19 4.83
CA TRP A 457 -8.79 33.52 5.87
C TRP A 457 -8.17 34.48 6.87
N GLY A 458 -8.20 34.11 8.16
CA GLY A 458 -7.38 34.62 9.24
C GLY A 458 -6.56 33.50 9.86
N TYR A 459 -5.58 33.84 10.70
CA TYR A 459 -4.84 32.87 11.49
C TYR A 459 -4.93 33.17 12.98
N VAL A 460 -4.71 32.14 13.79
CA VAL A 460 -4.62 32.27 15.25
C VAL A 460 -3.21 32.74 15.59
N ALA A 461 -3.14 33.90 16.26
CA ALA A 461 -1.85 34.43 16.72
C ALA A 461 -1.19 33.50 17.73
N SER A 462 0.13 33.45 17.72
CA SER A 462 0.93 32.71 18.70
C SER A 462 0.59 33.12 20.12
N PRO A 463 0.63 32.17 21.10
CA PRO A 463 0.52 32.49 22.52
C PRO A 463 1.60 33.49 22.96
N THR A 464 1.28 34.31 23.97
CA THR A 464 2.24 35.27 24.56
C THR A 464 3.37 34.59 25.34
N VAL A 465 3.11 33.37 25.82
CA VAL A 465 4.10 32.53 26.51
C VAL A 465 4.25 31.24 25.72
N VAL A 466 5.47 30.97 25.30
CA VAL A 466 5.84 29.77 24.54
C VAL A 466 6.96 29.01 25.28
N PRO A 467 7.13 27.71 25.00
CA PRO A 467 8.24 26.93 25.55
C PRO A 467 9.61 27.59 25.24
N PRO A 468 10.58 27.49 26.15
CA PRO A 468 11.91 28.06 25.92
C PRO A 468 12.69 27.41 24.79
N HIS A 469 12.33 26.17 24.44
CA HIS A 469 12.91 25.39 23.35
C HIS A 469 11.78 24.82 22.50
N GLU A 470 11.69 25.27 21.28
CA GLU A 470 10.74 24.78 20.29
C GLU A 470 11.48 24.20 19.07
N ASP A 471 10.86 23.25 18.40
CA ASP A 471 11.31 22.78 17.09
C ASP A 471 11.20 23.92 16.04
N VAL A 472 11.90 23.81 14.94
CA VAL A 472 11.79 24.71 13.78
C VAL A 472 10.47 24.56 13.03
N ILE A 473 9.66 23.55 13.36
CA ILE A 473 8.29 23.38 12.89
C ILE A 473 7.32 23.38 14.07
N ARG A 474 6.10 23.83 13.84
CA ARG A 474 5.07 23.93 14.87
C ARG A 474 3.68 23.59 14.34
N THR A 475 2.73 23.46 15.25
CA THR A 475 1.29 23.46 14.97
C THR A 475 0.74 24.88 14.85
N ALA A 476 -0.32 25.06 14.06
CA ALA A 476 -0.98 26.35 13.86
C ALA A 476 -2.46 26.16 13.52
N PHE A 477 -3.23 27.26 13.52
CA PHE A 477 -4.60 27.30 13.01
C PHE A 477 -4.78 28.44 12.02
N ILE A 478 -5.53 28.15 10.95
CA ILE A 478 -6.18 29.15 10.11
C ILE A 478 -7.70 28.95 10.18
N TYR A 479 -8.47 29.99 9.92
CA TYR A 479 -9.91 29.93 10.02
C TYR A 479 -10.60 30.91 9.05
N ARG A 480 -11.84 30.60 8.68
CA ARG A 480 -12.65 31.48 7.83
C ARG A 480 -13.22 32.63 8.63
N LEU A 481 -12.94 33.83 8.15
CA LEU A 481 -13.36 35.09 8.79
C LEU A 481 -14.87 35.28 8.81
N ASP A 482 -15.62 34.66 7.90
CA ASP A 482 -17.08 34.75 7.81
C ASP A 482 -17.81 33.72 8.69
N SER A 483 -17.15 32.60 9.05
CA SER A 483 -17.78 31.48 9.77
C SER A 483 -17.54 31.51 11.27
N VAL A 484 -16.29 31.73 11.68
CA VAL A 484 -15.90 31.66 13.09
C VAL A 484 -15.03 32.87 13.50
N ARG A 485 -14.88 33.07 14.80
CA ARG A 485 -13.87 33.94 15.38
C ARG A 485 -13.16 33.26 16.54
N PRO A 486 -11.85 33.49 16.74
CA PRO A 486 -11.15 33.11 17.97
C PRO A 486 -11.74 33.86 19.18
N GLU A 487 -11.81 33.17 20.32
CA GLU A 487 -12.20 33.74 21.61
C GLU A 487 -11.10 33.54 22.63
N GLY A 488 -10.62 34.64 23.20
CA GLY A 488 -9.46 34.61 24.09
C GLY A 488 -8.13 34.33 23.39
N PRO A 489 -7.04 34.27 24.13
CA PRO A 489 -5.72 33.92 23.60
C PRO A 489 -5.63 32.42 23.29
N SER A 490 -4.80 32.07 22.32
CA SER A 490 -4.39 30.67 22.11
C SER A 490 -3.56 30.18 23.27
N LEU A 491 -3.62 28.88 23.58
CA LEU A 491 -2.88 28.20 24.62
C LEU A 491 -1.97 27.14 24.03
N ILE A 492 -0.80 26.95 24.64
CA ILE A 492 0.15 25.92 24.25
C ILE A 492 0.44 24.98 25.42
N LEU A 493 0.41 23.69 25.21
CA LEU A 493 0.74 22.70 26.23
C LEU A 493 2.24 22.72 26.50
N MET A 494 2.63 23.03 27.72
CA MET A 494 4.01 22.99 28.20
C MET A 494 4.17 21.77 29.12
N ASP A 495 4.63 20.66 28.56
CA ASP A 495 4.86 19.41 29.28
C ASP A 495 6.11 18.72 28.74
N ASP A 496 6.87 18.07 29.63
CA ASP A 496 8.13 17.39 29.31
C ASP A 496 7.92 16.21 28.33
N ALA A 497 6.72 15.63 28.24
CA ALA A 497 6.38 14.62 27.26
C ALA A 497 6.56 15.10 25.80
N TYR A 498 6.53 16.42 25.59
CA TYR A 498 6.72 17.03 24.28
C TYR A 498 8.14 17.56 24.04
N ALA A 499 9.12 17.26 24.89
CA ALA A 499 10.51 17.70 24.72
C ALA A 499 11.14 17.22 23.39
N ASN A 500 10.65 16.13 22.81
CA ASN A 500 11.10 15.56 21.54
C ASN A 500 10.07 15.66 20.40
N ALA A 501 9.03 16.48 20.57
CA ALA A 501 7.94 16.66 19.61
C ALA A 501 7.51 18.14 19.54
N ARG A 502 6.40 18.43 18.88
CA ARG A 502 5.83 19.78 18.77
C ARG A 502 4.69 19.89 19.77
N GLN A 503 4.70 20.98 20.54
CA GLN A 503 3.70 21.22 21.56
C GLN A 503 2.31 21.43 20.93
N PRO A 504 1.26 20.83 21.49
CA PRO A 504 -0.12 21.08 21.07
C PRO A 504 -0.52 22.54 21.25
N LEU A 505 -1.23 23.09 20.28
CA LEU A 505 -1.81 24.43 20.30
C LEU A 505 -3.33 24.32 20.39
N ALA A 506 -3.94 24.99 21.35
CA ALA A 506 -5.40 25.07 21.51
C ALA A 506 -5.92 26.48 21.23
N GLN A 507 -7.09 26.55 20.61
CA GLN A 507 -7.86 27.78 20.43
C GLN A 507 -9.34 27.52 20.63
N LYS A 508 -9.99 28.35 21.42
CA LYS A 508 -11.45 28.40 21.47
C LYS A 508 -11.97 29.22 20.31
N PHE A 509 -12.94 28.66 19.57
CA PHE A 509 -13.64 29.32 18.50
C PHE A 509 -15.12 29.50 18.83
N VAL A 510 -15.69 30.58 18.35
CA VAL A 510 -17.13 30.87 18.45
C VAL A 510 -17.69 30.99 17.03
N ALA A 511 -18.75 30.24 16.75
CA ALA A 511 -19.48 30.36 15.50
C ALA A 511 -20.17 31.73 15.40
N LYS A 512 -20.07 32.42 14.25
CA LYS A 512 -20.59 33.76 14.08
C LYS A 512 -22.10 33.87 14.08
N ASP A 513 -22.79 32.79 13.85
CA ASP A 513 -24.25 32.68 13.85
C ASP A 513 -24.85 32.24 15.19
N ALA A 514 -24.10 32.39 16.27
CA ALA A 514 -24.49 32.08 17.65
C ALA A 514 -24.82 30.59 17.93
N ARG A 515 -24.36 29.66 17.11
CA ARG A 515 -24.53 28.21 17.30
C ARG A 515 -23.69 27.59 18.40
N GLY A 516 -22.83 28.36 19.04
CA GLY A 516 -22.02 27.91 20.18
C GLY A 516 -20.52 28.12 20.00
N SER A 517 -19.78 27.55 20.93
CA SER A 517 -18.32 27.58 20.95
C SER A 517 -17.75 26.16 21.06
N PHE A 518 -16.50 26.00 20.68
CA PHE A 518 -15.74 24.77 20.82
C PHE A 518 -14.25 25.10 20.95
N VAL A 519 -13.48 24.14 21.47
CA VAL A 519 -12.03 24.21 21.51
C VAL A 519 -11.46 23.25 20.47
N ALA A 520 -10.60 23.74 19.60
CA ALA A 520 -9.80 22.92 18.71
C ALA A 520 -8.37 22.83 19.23
N VAL A 521 -7.78 21.63 19.24
CA VAL A 521 -6.39 21.38 19.65
C VAL A 521 -5.63 20.76 18.48
N ALA A 522 -4.63 21.48 17.96
CA ALA A 522 -3.76 21.02 16.91
C ALA A 522 -2.59 20.24 17.49
N ASN A 523 -2.41 18.99 17.07
CA ASN A 523 -1.44 18.04 17.59
C ASN A 523 -0.44 17.62 16.52
N HIS A 524 0.81 17.37 16.93
CA HIS A 524 1.81 16.74 16.09
C HIS A 524 2.75 15.90 16.96
N PHE A 525 2.41 14.63 17.16
CA PHE A 525 3.14 13.72 18.05
C PHE A 525 4.49 13.30 17.46
N LYS A 526 5.31 12.64 18.29
CA LYS A 526 6.62 12.15 17.89
C LYS A 526 6.53 11.12 16.77
N SER A 527 7.26 11.40 15.67
CA SER A 527 7.29 10.52 14.49
C SER A 527 7.91 9.14 14.79
N LYS A 528 7.51 8.14 14.00
CA LYS A 528 8.01 6.76 14.06
C LYS A 528 9.43 6.60 13.47
N GLY A 529 9.97 7.63 12.80
CA GLY A 529 11.24 7.53 12.06
C GLY A 529 12.50 7.50 12.93
N SER A 530 12.42 7.91 14.21
CA SER A 530 13.57 8.01 15.12
C SER A 530 13.21 7.63 16.55
N GLY A 531 14.21 7.38 17.39
CA GLY A 531 14.04 6.93 18.78
C GLY A 531 14.13 5.41 18.91
N GLU A 532 13.80 4.90 20.09
CA GLU A 532 13.86 3.48 20.41
C GLU A 532 12.59 2.75 19.97
N ASP A 533 12.75 1.51 19.54
CA ASP A 533 11.66 0.58 19.27
C ASP A 533 11.39 -0.24 20.54
N ASP A 534 10.15 -0.24 21.00
CA ASP A 534 9.73 -1.00 22.18
C ASP A 534 9.36 -2.46 21.87
N GLY A 535 9.50 -2.88 20.61
CA GLY A 535 9.21 -4.25 20.16
C GLY A 535 7.73 -4.59 20.05
N THR A 536 6.84 -3.62 20.20
CA THR A 536 5.38 -3.84 20.13
C THR A 536 4.79 -3.82 18.72
N GLY A 537 5.62 -3.52 17.71
CA GLY A 537 5.19 -3.37 16.31
C GLY A 537 4.51 -2.03 16.01
N GLN A 538 4.53 -1.07 16.95
CA GLN A 538 3.92 0.26 16.77
C GLN A 538 4.91 1.32 16.25
N GLY A 539 6.10 0.89 15.85
CA GLY A 539 7.19 1.74 15.38
C GLY A 539 7.93 2.46 16.51
N LYS A 540 9.03 3.12 16.15
CA LYS A 540 9.90 3.78 17.14
C LYS A 540 9.18 4.86 17.92
N SER A 541 9.68 5.16 19.13
CA SER A 541 9.16 6.20 20.05
C SER A 541 7.69 6.02 20.46
N ASN A 542 7.14 4.81 20.44
CA ASN A 542 5.79 4.55 20.94
C ASN A 542 5.60 4.99 22.40
N PRO A 543 6.51 4.72 23.36
CA PRO A 543 6.39 5.23 24.73
C PRO A 543 6.26 6.76 24.81
N SER A 544 6.98 7.51 23.96
CA SER A 544 6.85 8.97 23.89
C SER A 544 5.45 9.39 23.45
N ARG A 545 4.89 8.76 22.42
CA ARG A 545 3.53 9.07 21.94
C ARG A 545 2.46 8.73 22.98
N ILE A 546 2.62 7.65 23.74
CA ILE A 546 1.73 7.30 24.87
C ILE A 546 1.78 8.39 25.95
N ALA A 547 2.98 8.86 26.31
CA ALA A 547 3.15 9.94 27.26
C ALA A 547 2.55 11.26 26.76
N GLN A 548 2.72 11.58 25.48
CA GLN A 548 2.13 12.74 24.83
C GLN A 548 0.60 12.69 24.83
N ALA A 549 0.01 11.53 24.56
CA ALA A 549 -1.43 11.32 24.65
C ALA A 549 -1.93 11.55 26.08
N GLN A 550 -1.22 11.06 27.10
CA GLN A 550 -1.60 11.26 28.51
C GLN A 550 -1.54 12.75 28.87
N ALA A 551 -0.44 13.44 28.58
CA ALA A 551 -0.28 14.85 28.87
C ALA A 551 -1.35 15.72 28.17
N LEU A 552 -1.70 15.38 26.92
CA LEU A 552 -2.78 16.02 26.16
C LEU A 552 -4.13 15.84 26.85
N LEU A 553 -4.45 14.64 27.31
CA LEU A 553 -5.72 14.34 28.01
C LEU A 553 -5.81 15.07 29.34
N ASP A 554 -4.74 15.04 30.15
CA ASP A 554 -4.71 15.73 31.45
C ASP A 554 -4.86 17.24 31.29
N TRP A 555 -4.19 17.81 30.29
CA TRP A 555 -4.31 19.23 29.97
C TRP A 555 -5.72 19.59 29.47
N SER A 556 -6.27 18.80 28.54
CA SER A 556 -7.60 19.05 27.99
C SER A 556 -8.69 18.96 29.07
N ALA A 557 -8.61 17.98 29.96
CA ALA A 557 -9.54 17.83 31.07
C ALA A 557 -9.46 18.97 32.10
N LYS A 558 -8.27 19.53 32.29
CA LYS A 558 -8.05 20.64 33.24
C LYS A 558 -8.48 21.99 32.67
N GLU A 559 -8.09 22.29 31.43
CA GLU A 559 -8.26 23.63 30.82
C GLU A 559 -9.60 23.79 30.10
N PHE A 560 -10.24 22.69 29.64
CA PHE A 560 -11.40 22.74 28.77
C PHE A 560 -12.58 21.86 29.23
N ALA A 561 -12.69 21.59 30.54
CA ALA A 561 -13.67 20.64 31.11
C ALA A 561 -15.12 20.89 30.69
N ASP A 562 -15.51 22.15 30.46
CA ASP A 562 -16.88 22.55 30.15
C ASP A 562 -17.10 22.87 28.65
N GLU A 563 -16.12 22.54 27.79
CA GLU A 563 -16.18 22.87 26.37
C GLU A 563 -16.21 21.61 25.49
N PRO A 564 -16.89 21.61 24.34
CA PRO A 564 -16.66 20.62 23.31
C PRO A 564 -15.23 20.73 22.78
N VAL A 565 -14.45 19.64 22.86
CA VAL A 565 -13.04 19.61 22.45
C VAL A 565 -12.85 18.73 21.24
N PHE A 566 -12.19 19.27 20.20
CA PHE A 566 -11.78 18.55 19.00
C PHE A 566 -10.25 18.43 18.98
N LEU A 567 -9.76 17.21 19.02
CA LEU A 567 -8.33 16.89 18.86
C LEU A 567 -8.05 16.64 17.38
N LEU A 568 -7.29 17.52 16.75
CA LEU A 568 -6.97 17.50 15.31
C LEU A 568 -5.46 17.35 15.13
N GLY A 569 -5.01 16.77 14.03
CA GLY A 569 -3.60 16.79 13.70
C GLY A 569 -3.01 15.43 13.33
N ASP A 570 -1.68 15.37 13.36
CA ASP A 570 -0.88 14.21 13.07
C ASP A 570 -0.42 13.55 14.39
N PHE A 571 -1.08 12.48 14.77
CA PHE A 571 -0.77 11.72 15.98
C PHE A 571 0.39 10.74 15.78
N ASN A 572 0.88 10.56 14.55
CA ASN A 572 1.93 9.60 14.21
C ASN A 572 1.64 8.19 14.75
N ALA A 573 0.37 7.83 14.83
CA ALA A 573 -0.11 6.54 15.34
C ALA A 573 -1.36 6.11 14.56
N TYR A 574 -1.46 4.82 14.30
CA TYR A 574 -2.62 4.21 13.66
C TYR A 574 -3.77 4.00 14.65
N GLY A 575 -4.99 3.79 14.13
CA GLY A 575 -6.25 3.79 14.88
C GLY A 575 -6.32 2.82 16.06
N MET A 576 -5.59 1.70 16.01
CA MET A 576 -5.56 0.70 17.08
C MET A 576 -4.27 0.70 17.90
N GLU A 577 -3.38 1.67 17.68
CA GLU A 577 -2.16 1.82 18.47
C GLU A 577 -2.43 2.49 19.83
N ASP A 578 -1.57 2.21 20.79
CA ASP A 578 -1.76 2.61 22.20
C ASP A 578 -2.00 4.11 22.41
N PRO A 579 -1.34 5.05 21.70
CA PRO A 579 -1.61 6.48 21.88
C PRO A 579 -3.05 6.87 21.49
N VAL A 580 -3.57 6.34 20.36
CA VAL A 580 -4.92 6.61 19.87
C VAL A 580 -5.95 5.90 20.76
N MET A 581 -5.70 4.64 21.12
CA MET A 581 -6.58 3.90 22.04
C MET A 581 -6.69 4.58 23.40
N LYS A 582 -5.59 5.14 23.93
CA LYS A 582 -5.62 5.91 25.17
C LYS A 582 -6.56 7.13 25.09
N ILE A 583 -6.58 7.80 23.95
CA ILE A 583 -7.48 8.94 23.69
C ILE A 583 -8.94 8.44 23.60
N LYS A 584 -9.18 7.34 22.91
CA LYS A 584 -10.51 6.71 22.79
C LYS A 584 -11.03 6.23 24.15
N ASP A 585 -10.18 5.60 24.97
CA ASP A 585 -10.53 5.12 26.32
C ASP A 585 -10.87 6.28 27.28
N ALA A 586 -10.38 7.49 27.02
CA ALA A 586 -10.76 8.70 27.74
C ALA A 586 -12.11 9.32 27.29
N GLY A 587 -12.82 8.67 26.36
CA GLY A 587 -14.16 9.05 25.91
C GLY A 587 -14.19 9.88 24.62
N TYR A 588 -13.06 10.09 23.94
CA TYR A 588 -13.05 10.68 22.62
C TYR A 588 -13.48 9.70 21.54
N THR A 589 -14.19 10.19 20.55
CA THR A 589 -14.62 9.40 19.39
C THR A 589 -13.69 9.68 18.21
N GLU A 590 -13.16 8.63 17.59
CA GLU A 590 -12.45 8.73 16.33
C GLU A 590 -13.45 8.89 15.18
N VAL A 591 -13.49 10.08 14.60
CA VAL A 591 -14.49 10.48 13.60
C VAL A 591 -14.34 9.67 12.30
N VAL A 592 -13.10 9.39 11.89
CA VAL A 592 -12.84 8.60 10.66
C VAL A 592 -13.35 7.18 10.82
N GLU A 593 -13.04 6.51 11.92
CA GLU A 593 -13.54 5.15 12.20
C GLU A 593 -15.06 5.09 12.22
N GLN A 594 -15.71 6.09 12.83
CA GLN A 594 -17.15 6.11 13.02
C GLN A 594 -17.94 6.39 11.73
N PHE A 595 -17.48 7.31 10.90
CA PHE A 595 -18.25 7.84 9.77
C PHE A 595 -17.70 7.46 8.39
N ALA A 596 -16.48 7.00 8.31
CA ALA A 596 -15.83 6.55 7.08
C ALA A 596 -14.95 5.33 7.34
N PRO A 597 -15.51 4.23 7.87
CA PRO A 597 -14.73 3.02 8.17
C PRO A 597 -14.03 2.53 6.89
N GLY A 598 -12.76 2.22 7.00
CA GLY A 598 -11.92 1.84 5.87
C GLY A 598 -11.32 3.02 5.08
N ALA A 599 -11.59 4.25 5.47
CA ALA A 599 -10.93 5.45 4.93
C ALA A 599 -9.70 5.84 5.74
N SER A 600 -9.01 4.88 6.33
CA SER A 600 -7.84 5.15 7.15
C SER A 600 -6.68 5.73 6.34
N THR A 601 -5.86 6.46 7.01
CA THR A 601 -4.73 7.22 6.45
C THR A 601 -3.44 6.41 6.44
#